data_726e2502275774c28e471c6c4f89b7dc
#
_entry.id   726e2502275774c28e471c6c4f89b7dc
#
_cell.length_a   1.000
_cell.length_b   1.000
_cell.length_c   1.000
_cell.angle_alpha   90.00
_cell.angle_beta   90.00
_cell.angle_gamma   90.00
#
_symmetry.space_group_name_H-M   'P 1'
#
loop_
_entity.id
_entity.type
_entity.pdbx_description
1 polymer ?
#
loop_
_entity_poly.entity_id
_entity_poly.type
_entity_poly.pdbx_seq_one_letter_code
_entity_poly.pdbx_strand_id
1 'polypeptide(L)'
;MDTKNATACMAALTCALLSAGTALGSTEAQKDAAISSGLAWLAGTQAANGSWCGSGYCAADTAAALLAFTEQRYKPGGWGAADYSANVTNALNFILRDASTIAIPNNRGDGNNPNISGSGIGYIWGGGEATYVTGLVLPALARVTAGVNGLSPTTVISGTGNASVDGRTYGQVIQDTVATFANGQTRADNAAWPGARGGWRYYPGDGQSDGSTAQWPAIGMLFAQAVPGVTVPAFVKNELRSWMDYIQNPNGGVGYDSPTSLVNESKTGGLLVQTAFTGYAGSVSGPGDDSDRAGAIAFLNARWTNAANSTWDGNFGHPYAMWSIYKGLESTIGLSGAEISNFLYAPAARIKDDPADVWNWWEDYSQYLVETQNADGSWDGYSYWTGAMAASWNINILNATEIPDGSDVPEPGTLALLAAGLAGLGSLRRRPA
;
A
#
# COMPACT_ATOMS: atom_id res chain seq x y z
N MET A 1 -12.70 -75.62 32.02
CA MET A 1 -11.53 -75.07 32.63
C MET A 1 -10.99 -74.02 31.67
N ASP A 2 -10.99 -72.83 32.20
CA ASP A 2 -10.39 -71.57 31.81
C ASP A 2 -10.87 -70.85 30.57
N THR A 3 -11.81 -70.01 30.88
CA THR A 3 -12.17 -68.80 30.10
C THR A 3 -11.08 -67.77 30.25
N LYS A 4 -10.49 -67.31 29.16
CA LYS A 4 -9.70 -66.09 29.15
C LYS A 4 -10.37 -65.02 28.32
N ASN A 5 -10.68 -63.95 29.02
CA ASN A 5 -11.28 -62.70 28.54
C ASN A 5 -10.43 -62.10 27.41
N ALA A 6 -11.04 -61.90 26.27
CA ALA A 6 -10.53 -61.00 25.20
C ALA A 6 -11.24 -59.67 25.35
N THR A 7 -10.55 -58.69 25.93
CA THR A 7 -10.97 -57.29 25.95
C THR A 7 -10.76 -56.71 24.58
N ALA A 8 -11.79 -56.50 23.82
CA ALA A 8 -11.76 -55.81 22.54
C ALA A 8 -11.58 -54.30 22.82
N CYS A 9 -10.40 -53.77 22.42
CA CYS A 9 -10.18 -52.35 22.23
C CYS A 9 -11.05 -51.87 21.03
N MET A 10 -12.15 -51.23 21.27
CA MET A 10 -12.83 -50.41 20.28
C MET A 10 -12.00 -49.12 20.09
N ALA A 11 -11.18 -49.08 19.07
CA ALA A 11 -10.65 -47.84 18.53
C ALA A 11 -11.79 -47.17 17.77
N ALA A 12 -12.32 -46.12 18.35
CA ALA A 12 -13.25 -45.23 17.66
C ALA A 12 -12.51 -44.50 16.54
N LEU A 13 -12.64 -45.04 15.34
CA LEU A 13 -12.21 -44.36 14.12
C LEU A 13 -13.26 -43.27 13.85
N THR A 14 -12.99 -42.07 14.34
CA THR A 14 -13.74 -40.88 13.94
C THR A 14 -13.35 -40.59 12.49
N CYS A 15 -14.05 -41.19 11.53
CA CYS A 15 -14.11 -40.69 10.17
C CYS A 15 -14.71 -39.30 10.23
N ALA A 16 -13.88 -38.27 10.16
CA ALA A 16 -14.32 -36.98 9.74
C ALA A 16 -14.84 -37.12 8.31
N LEU A 17 -16.15 -37.24 8.17
CA LEU A 17 -16.84 -36.99 6.91
C LEU A 17 -16.51 -35.53 6.54
N LEU A 18 -15.50 -35.35 5.70
CA LEU A 18 -15.41 -34.16 4.85
C LEU A 18 -16.69 -34.16 4.02
N SER A 19 -17.74 -33.55 4.55
CA SER A 19 -18.82 -33.06 3.71
C SER A 19 -18.14 -32.16 2.68
N ALA A 20 -18.22 -32.54 1.41
CA ALA A 20 -18.04 -31.61 0.31
C ALA A 20 -19.20 -30.60 0.42
N GLY A 21 -19.11 -29.72 1.42
CA GLY A 21 -19.91 -28.51 1.48
C GLY A 21 -19.54 -27.71 0.24
N THR A 22 -20.52 -27.20 -0.46
CA THR A 22 -20.33 -26.11 -1.40
C THR A 22 -19.40 -25.10 -0.71
N ALA A 23 -18.22 -24.86 -1.28
CA ALA A 23 -17.29 -23.91 -0.73
C ALA A 23 -17.99 -22.55 -0.72
N LEU A 24 -18.43 -22.13 0.46
CA LEU A 24 -18.91 -20.78 0.70
C LEU A 24 -17.72 -19.86 0.55
N GLY A 25 -17.91 -18.66 0.04
CA GLY A 25 -16.89 -17.62 0.07
C GLY A 25 -16.42 -17.38 1.51
N SER A 26 -15.21 -16.87 1.69
CA SER A 26 -14.68 -16.61 3.03
C SER A 26 -15.60 -15.65 3.79
N THR A 27 -16.02 -16.09 4.98
CA THR A 27 -16.81 -15.27 5.89
C THR A 27 -15.96 -14.15 6.50
N GLU A 28 -16.59 -13.09 7.00
CA GLU A 28 -15.87 -12.06 7.76
C GLU A 28 -15.09 -12.65 8.93
N ALA A 29 -15.69 -13.62 9.66
CA ALA A 29 -15.01 -14.32 10.76
C ALA A 29 -13.75 -15.09 10.30
N GLN A 30 -13.74 -15.65 9.10
CA GLN A 30 -12.56 -16.31 8.54
C GLN A 30 -11.49 -15.31 8.12
N LYS A 31 -11.87 -14.17 7.51
CA LYS A 31 -10.97 -13.07 7.20
C LYS A 31 -10.34 -12.50 8.48
N ASP A 32 -11.14 -12.23 9.50
CA ASP A 32 -10.68 -11.74 10.81
C ASP A 32 -9.73 -12.73 11.49
N ALA A 33 -10.01 -14.02 11.41
CA ALA A 33 -9.15 -15.08 11.94
C ALA A 33 -7.80 -15.12 11.20
N ALA A 34 -7.82 -15.00 9.88
CA ALA A 34 -6.61 -14.96 9.05
C ALA A 34 -5.76 -13.71 9.34
N ILE A 35 -6.39 -12.54 9.47
CA ILE A 35 -5.72 -11.30 9.86
C ILE A 35 -5.09 -11.46 11.25
N SER A 36 -5.85 -11.94 12.22
CA SER A 36 -5.37 -12.11 13.61
C SER A 36 -4.18 -13.08 13.68
N SER A 37 -4.24 -14.19 12.96
CA SER A 37 -3.14 -15.18 12.88
C SER A 37 -1.91 -14.57 12.22
N GLY A 38 -2.09 -13.82 11.13
CA GLY A 38 -1.00 -13.13 10.43
C GLY A 38 -0.32 -12.06 11.30
N LEU A 39 -1.09 -11.26 12.03
CA LEU A 39 -0.53 -10.26 12.95
C LEU A 39 0.21 -10.92 14.12
N ALA A 40 -0.30 -12.05 14.66
CA ALA A 40 0.38 -12.81 15.69
C ALA A 40 1.72 -13.38 15.19
N TRP A 41 1.74 -13.91 13.95
CA TRP A 41 2.98 -14.38 13.33
C TRP A 41 3.97 -13.23 13.12
N LEU A 42 3.54 -12.08 12.59
CA LEU A 42 4.39 -10.89 12.47
C LEU A 42 4.95 -10.48 13.84
N ALA A 43 4.12 -10.39 14.88
CA ALA A 43 4.58 -10.01 16.20
C ALA A 43 5.62 -10.97 16.77
N GLY A 44 5.43 -12.28 16.57
CA GLY A 44 6.35 -13.31 17.02
C GLY A 44 7.67 -13.38 16.25
N THR A 45 7.72 -12.84 15.04
CA THR A 45 8.92 -12.85 14.17
C THR A 45 9.70 -11.54 14.14
N GLN A 46 9.23 -10.51 14.88
CA GLN A 46 9.96 -9.24 14.98
C GLN A 46 11.33 -9.43 15.64
N ALA A 47 12.37 -8.94 15.01
CA ALA A 47 13.71 -8.98 15.57
C ALA A 47 13.85 -8.04 16.80
N ALA A 48 14.78 -8.32 17.70
CA ALA A 48 15.01 -7.54 18.91
C ALA A 48 15.32 -6.06 18.67
N ASN A 49 15.84 -5.72 17.48
CA ASN A 49 16.09 -4.33 17.07
C ASN A 49 14.84 -3.62 16.51
N GLY A 50 13.69 -4.31 16.45
CA GLY A 50 12.42 -3.80 15.96
C GLY A 50 12.12 -4.06 14.49
N SER A 51 13.05 -4.66 13.74
CA SER A 51 12.90 -4.88 12.29
C SER A 51 12.31 -6.25 11.92
N TRP A 52 11.89 -6.33 10.66
CA TRP A 52 11.78 -7.55 9.86
C TRP A 52 12.71 -7.41 8.65
N CYS A 53 13.28 -8.51 8.17
CA CYS A 53 14.34 -8.46 7.17
C CYS A 53 14.33 -9.67 6.20
N GLY A 54 13.15 -10.16 5.85
CA GLY A 54 12.99 -11.35 5.01
C GLY A 54 13.34 -11.12 3.54
N SER A 55 13.05 -9.93 3.01
CA SER A 55 13.33 -9.54 1.61
C SER A 55 14.78 -9.12 1.37
N GLY A 56 15.55 -8.86 2.42
CA GLY A 56 16.86 -8.22 2.36
C GLY A 56 16.81 -6.68 2.49
N TYR A 57 15.62 -6.09 2.47
CA TYR A 57 15.38 -4.65 2.65
C TYR A 57 14.62 -4.40 3.95
N CYS A 58 15.33 -4.42 5.07
CA CYS A 58 14.74 -4.40 6.42
C CYS A 58 13.76 -3.24 6.62
N ALA A 59 14.06 -2.05 6.13
CA ALA A 59 13.17 -0.90 6.27
C ALA A 59 11.85 -1.09 5.49
N ALA A 60 11.89 -1.75 4.32
CA ALA A 60 10.69 -2.06 3.53
C ALA A 60 9.80 -3.11 4.22
N ASP A 61 10.39 -4.21 4.67
CA ASP A 61 9.67 -5.25 5.41
C ASP A 61 9.04 -4.70 6.69
N THR A 62 9.81 -3.87 7.41
CA THR A 62 9.36 -3.24 8.65
C THR A 62 8.23 -2.23 8.40
N ALA A 63 8.32 -1.45 7.34
CA ALA A 63 7.28 -0.50 6.96
C ALA A 63 5.98 -1.22 6.54
N ALA A 64 6.08 -2.30 5.78
CA ALA A 64 4.92 -3.11 5.41
C ALA A 64 4.23 -3.69 6.66
N ALA A 65 5.00 -4.25 7.61
CA ALA A 65 4.47 -4.77 8.86
C ALA A 65 3.87 -3.66 9.74
N LEU A 66 4.53 -2.51 9.85
CA LEU A 66 4.00 -1.35 10.57
C LEU A 66 2.65 -0.90 10.00
N LEU A 67 2.51 -0.85 8.67
CA LEU A 67 1.25 -0.50 8.02
C LEU A 67 0.16 -1.52 8.36
N ALA A 68 0.44 -2.84 8.32
CA ALA A 68 -0.53 -3.88 8.65
C ALA A 68 -1.04 -3.77 10.09
N PHE A 69 -0.16 -3.58 11.07
CA PHE A 69 -0.56 -3.35 12.47
C PHE A 69 -1.39 -2.06 12.62
N THR A 70 -0.99 -1.01 11.95
CA THR A 70 -1.64 0.31 12.03
C THR A 70 -3.03 0.27 11.42
N GLU A 71 -3.19 -0.31 10.23
CA GLU A 71 -4.47 -0.42 9.54
C GLU A 71 -5.47 -1.25 10.35
N GLN A 72 -5.06 -2.41 10.87
CA GLN A 72 -5.94 -3.20 11.72
C GLN A 72 -6.34 -2.45 13.00
N ARG A 73 -5.46 -1.60 13.55
CA ARG A 73 -5.78 -0.81 14.75
C ARG A 73 -6.96 0.14 14.55
N TYR A 74 -7.15 0.64 13.32
CA TYR A 74 -8.25 1.55 12.98
C TYR A 74 -9.58 0.86 12.67
N LYS A 75 -9.57 -0.45 12.42
CA LYS A 75 -10.81 -1.19 12.16
C LYS A 75 -11.64 -1.38 13.44
N PRO A 76 -12.96 -1.57 13.31
CA PRO A 76 -13.81 -1.94 14.44
C PRO A 76 -13.24 -3.16 15.18
N GLY A 77 -13.12 -3.07 16.49
CA GLY A 77 -12.47 -4.11 17.31
C GLY A 77 -10.95 -4.02 17.39
N GLY A 78 -10.29 -3.27 16.52
CA GLY A 78 -8.84 -3.07 16.52
C GLY A 78 -8.06 -4.38 16.49
N TRP A 79 -7.14 -4.55 17.45
CA TRP A 79 -6.35 -5.78 17.61
C TRP A 79 -7.06 -6.85 18.46
N GLY A 80 -8.34 -6.66 18.80
CA GLY A 80 -9.07 -7.56 19.69
C GLY A 80 -8.47 -7.58 21.11
N ALA A 81 -8.18 -8.78 21.62
CA ALA A 81 -7.56 -8.98 22.93
C ALA A 81 -6.02 -8.83 22.92
N ALA A 82 -5.40 -8.75 21.75
CA ALA A 82 -3.95 -8.59 21.62
C ALA A 82 -3.53 -7.12 21.81
N ASP A 83 -2.28 -6.92 22.24
CA ASP A 83 -1.66 -5.60 22.30
C ASP A 83 -0.34 -5.62 21.52
N TYR A 84 -0.34 -4.98 20.37
CA TYR A 84 0.84 -4.86 19.51
C TYR A 84 1.51 -3.48 19.61
N SER A 85 1.19 -2.67 20.61
CA SER A 85 1.75 -1.32 20.81
C SER A 85 3.29 -1.33 20.87
N ALA A 86 3.87 -2.35 21.50
CA ALA A 86 5.32 -2.51 21.56
C ALA A 86 5.92 -2.84 20.18
N ASN A 87 5.27 -3.71 19.39
CA ASN A 87 5.72 -4.05 18.05
C ASN A 87 5.69 -2.81 17.13
N VAL A 88 4.62 -2.02 17.18
CA VAL A 88 4.48 -0.75 16.45
C VAL A 88 5.58 0.23 16.86
N THR A 89 5.82 0.42 18.15
CA THR A 89 6.85 1.35 18.67
C THR A 89 8.24 0.91 18.24
N ASN A 90 8.56 -0.39 18.34
CA ASN A 90 9.87 -0.92 17.95
C ASN A 90 10.11 -0.79 16.43
N ALA A 91 9.09 -1.10 15.61
CA ALA A 91 9.15 -0.93 14.16
C ALA A 91 9.39 0.53 13.76
N LEU A 92 8.65 1.44 14.38
CA LEU A 92 8.79 2.87 14.14
C LEU A 92 10.16 3.39 14.52
N ASN A 93 10.68 3.00 15.69
CA ASN A 93 12.04 3.35 16.13
C ASN A 93 13.11 2.81 15.18
N PHE A 94 12.92 1.59 14.66
CA PHE A 94 13.83 1.04 13.65
C PHE A 94 13.83 1.90 12.38
N ILE A 95 12.65 2.19 11.81
CA ILE A 95 12.51 3.00 10.60
C ILE A 95 13.15 4.39 10.78
N LEU A 96 12.85 5.07 11.88
CA LEU A 96 13.37 6.41 12.12
C LEU A 96 14.89 6.43 12.35
N ARG A 97 15.42 5.41 13.02
CA ARG A 97 16.88 5.27 13.22
C ARG A 97 17.60 5.00 11.90
N ASP A 98 17.00 4.25 10.99
CA ASP A 98 17.58 3.85 9.70
C ASP A 98 17.47 4.94 8.62
N ALA A 99 16.76 6.03 8.89
CA ALA A 99 16.58 7.13 7.96
C ALA A 99 17.92 7.79 7.58
N SER A 100 18.14 7.99 6.30
CA SER A 100 19.24 8.79 5.75
C SER A 100 18.70 10.06 5.11
N THR A 101 19.56 11.08 4.93
CA THR A 101 19.15 12.34 4.32
C THR A 101 19.89 12.60 3.02
N ILE A 102 19.19 13.27 2.10
CA ILE A 102 19.78 13.86 0.89
C ILE A 102 19.50 15.36 0.86
N ALA A 103 20.34 16.14 0.18
CA ALA A 103 20.12 17.57 -0.01
C ALA A 103 18.97 17.80 -1.01
N ILE A 104 18.07 18.72 -0.68
CA ILE A 104 16.96 19.13 -1.54
C ILE A 104 17.14 20.61 -1.90
N PRO A 105 17.35 20.95 -3.18
CA PRO A 105 17.50 22.33 -3.63
C PRO A 105 16.14 23.06 -3.65
N ASN A 106 16.16 24.39 -3.60
CA ASN A 106 14.95 25.21 -3.81
C ASN A 106 14.53 25.29 -5.29
N ASN A 107 15.40 24.86 -6.19
CA ASN A 107 15.12 24.74 -7.62
C ASN A 107 15.84 23.49 -8.12
N ARG A 108 15.10 22.55 -8.65
CA ARG A 108 15.65 21.29 -9.17
C ARG A 108 16.19 21.37 -10.61
N GLY A 109 16.28 22.60 -11.19
CA GLY A 109 16.84 22.87 -12.51
C GLY A 109 15.79 23.19 -13.59
N ASP A 110 14.54 22.78 -13.41
CA ASP A 110 13.42 23.06 -14.32
C ASP A 110 12.52 24.23 -13.86
N GLY A 111 12.97 24.98 -12.88
CA GLY A 111 12.22 26.09 -12.28
C GLY A 111 11.29 25.68 -11.13
N ASN A 112 11.05 24.40 -10.91
CA ASN A 112 10.21 23.91 -9.84
C ASN A 112 10.95 23.84 -8.50
N ASN A 113 10.24 24.16 -7.40
CA ASN A 113 10.75 24.03 -6.05
C ASN A 113 10.28 22.73 -5.39
N PRO A 114 11.16 21.74 -5.17
CA PRO A 114 10.81 20.52 -4.43
C PRO A 114 10.88 20.72 -2.92
N ASN A 115 11.60 21.75 -2.43
CA ASN A 115 11.86 22.04 -1.01
C ASN A 115 10.75 22.91 -0.40
N ILE A 116 9.50 22.40 -0.37
CA ILE A 116 8.35 23.16 0.14
C ILE A 116 8.48 23.49 1.63
N SER A 117 9.06 22.57 2.43
CA SER A 117 9.27 22.79 3.84
C SER A 117 10.33 23.87 4.15
N GLY A 118 11.21 24.17 3.19
CA GLY A 118 12.36 25.03 3.38
C GLY A 118 13.50 24.40 4.20
N SER A 119 13.41 23.12 4.54
CA SER A 119 14.42 22.41 5.35
C SER A 119 15.74 22.17 4.63
N GLY A 120 15.71 22.09 3.29
CA GLY A 120 16.86 21.77 2.46
C GLY A 120 17.28 20.31 2.48
N ILE A 121 16.51 19.44 3.13
CA ILE A 121 16.77 17.99 3.19
C ILE A 121 15.57 17.17 2.73
N GLY A 122 15.83 15.93 2.33
CA GLY A 122 14.83 14.90 2.11
C GLY A 122 15.26 13.61 2.81
N TYR A 123 14.31 12.79 3.22
CA TYR A 123 14.60 11.49 3.83
C TYR A 123 14.50 10.37 2.81
N ILE A 124 15.42 9.40 2.94
CA ILE A 124 15.46 8.18 2.13
C ILE A 124 15.81 6.96 2.99
N TRP A 125 15.37 5.78 2.52
CA TRP A 125 15.71 4.47 3.05
C TRP A 125 16.10 3.54 1.90
N GLY A 126 16.89 2.49 2.18
CA GLY A 126 17.12 1.37 1.26
C GLY A 126 18.28 1.51 0.27
N GLY A 127 19.19 2.45 0.44
CA GLY A 127 20.41 2.54 -0.36
C GLY A 127 20.15 2.64 -1.88
N GLY A 128 20.62 1.66 -2.66
CA GLY A 128 20.44 1.63 -4.13
C GLY A 128 18.99 1.52 -4.60
N GLU A 129 18.11 0.96 -3.76
CA GLU A 129 16.68 0.78 -4.02
C GLU A 129 15.82 1.81 -3.28
N ALA A 130 16.38 2.99 -3.02
CA ALA A 130 15.80 4.00 -2.16
C ALA A 130 14.37 4.41 -2.55
N THR A 131 14.06 4.47 -3.84
CA THR A 131 12.71 4.85 -4.29
C THR A 131 11.66 3.81 -3.87
N TYR A 132 11.95 2.53 -4.01
CA TYR A 132 11.08 1.45 -3.53
C TYR A 132 10.87 1.53 -2.02
N VAL A 133 11.97 1.51 -1.28
CA VAL A 133 11.93 1.40 0.18
C VAL A 133 11.29 2.63 0.80
N THR A 134 11.66 3.82 0.34
CA THR A 134 11.06 5.08 0.79
C THR A 134 9.56 5.15 0.46
N GLY A 135 9.15 4.62 -0.71
CA GLY A 135 7.74 4.54 -1.12
C GLY A 135 6.90 3.59 -0.26
N LEU A 136 7.52 2.60 0.38
CA LEU A 136 6.89 1.73 1.39
C LEU A 136 6.87 2.36 2.79
N VAL A 137 7.93 3.08 3.14
CA VAL A 137 8.05 3.74 4.45
C VAL A 137 7.06 4.89 4.59
N LEU A 138 6.86 5.68 3.55
CA LEU A 138 6.02 6.88 3.62
C LEU A 138 4.56 6.61 3.99
N PRO A 139 3.84 5.61 3.42
CA PRO A 139 2.51 5.23 3.86
C PRO A 139 2.45 4.83 5.35
N ALA A 140 3.41 4.04 5.80
CA ALA A 140 3.46 3.58 7.19
C ALA A 140 3.65 4.76 8.18
N LEU A 141 4.55 5.70 7.87
CA LEU A 141 4.74 6.92 8.65
C LEU A 141 3.49 7.81 8.63
N ALA A 142 2.84 7.96 7.48
CA ALA A 142 1.62 8.74 7.36
C ALA A 142 0.49 8.15 8.22
N ARG A 143 0.24 6.86 8.11
CA ARG A 143 -0.86 6.20 8.83
C ARG A 143 -0.65 6.12 10.34
N VAL A 144 0.57 5.89 10.82
CA VAL A 144 0.82 5.85 12.27
C VAL A 144 0.50 7.18 12.94
N THR A 145 0.60 8.30 12.24
CA THR A 145 0.30 9.65 12.77
C THR A 145 -1.20 9.97 12.85
N ALA A 146 -2.07 9.09 12.38
CA ALA A 146 -3.52 9.25 12.54
C ALA A 146 -4.03 8.87 13.96
N GLY A 147 -3.13 8.63 14.91
CA GLY A 147 -3.46 8.45 16.34
C GLY A 147 -3.03 7.12 16.97
N VAL A 148 -2.34 6.24 16.24
CA VAL A 148 -1.78 5.01 16.83
C VAL A 148 -0.80 5.37 17.94
N ASN A 149 -0.93 4.73 19.11
CA ASN A 149 -0.13 5.04 20.29
C ASN A 149 -0.12 6.54 20.69
N GLY A 150 -1.17 7.29 20.33
CA GLY A 150 -1.27 8.72 20.61
C GLY A 150 -0.41 9.62 19.71
N LEU A 151 0.16 9.07 18.63
CA LEU A 151 0.99 9.84 17.70
C LEU A 151 0.15 10.72 16.78
N SER A 152 0.70 11.88 16.43
CA SER A 152 0.11 12.86 15.50
C SER A 152 1.19 13.49 14.63
N PRO A 153 0.84 14.19 13.55
CA PRO A 153 1.82 14.89 12.73
C PRO A 153 2.66 15.93 13.49
N THR A 154 2.14 16.45 14.61
CA THR A 154 2.82 17.45 15.46
C THR A 154 3.63 16.83 16.58
N THR A 155 3.56 15.51 16.78
CA THR A 155 4.37 14.81 17.79
C THR A 155 5.85 14.92 17.44
N VAL A 156 6.65 15.32 18.43
CA VAL A 156 8.11 15.45 18.28
C VAL A 156 8.76 14.07 18.44
N ILE A 157 9.60 13.71 17.49
CA ILE A 157 10.40 12.48 17.49
C ILE A 157 11.57 12.66 18.44
N SER A 158 11.83 11.65 19.26
CA SER A 158 12.96 11.68 20.20
C SER A 158 13.44 10.27 20.56
N GLY A 159 14.71 10.15 20.89
CA GLY A 159 15.28 8.90 21.39
C GLY A 159 15.52 7.82 20.33
N THR A 160 15.49 8.18 19.05
CA THR A 160 15.77 7.23 17.96
C THR A 160 17.27 6.92 17.84
N GLY A 161 18.13 7.81 18.31
CA GLY A 161 19.57 7.77 18.10
C GLY A 161 20.01 8.31 16.73
N ASN A 162 19.09 8.85 15.94
CA ASN A 162 19.36 9.49 14.66
C ASN A 162 19.14 11.01 14.77
N ALA A 163 20.25 11.77 14.83
CA ALA A 163 20.21 13.22 15.00
C ALA A 163 19.51 13.96 13.84
N SER A 164 19.30 13.31 12.69
CA SER A 164 18.59 13.94 11.57
C SER A 164 17.06 13.95 11.76
N VAL A 165 16.53 13.07 12.61
CA VAL A 165 15.09 12.96 12.90
C VAL A 165 14.73 13.39 14.32
N ASP A 166 15.62 13.18 15.31
CA ASP A 166 15.38 13.59 16.70
C ASP A 166 15.21 15.12 16.81
N GLY A 167 14.14 15.55 17.47
CA GLY A 167 13.72 16.94 17.58
C GLY A 167 12.82 17.45 16.45
N ARG A 168 12.60 16.68 15.41
CA ARG A 168 11.64 16.99 14.34
C ARG A 168 10.27 16.41 14.65
N THR A 169 9.22 16.97 14.05
CA THR A 169 7.90 16.35 14.11
C THR A 169 7.73 15.31 13.01
N TYR A 170 6.81 14.35 13.21
CA TYR A 170 6.46 13.39 12.17
C TYR A 170 6.02 14.07 10.87
N GLY A 171 5.20 15.11 10.96
CA GLY A 171 4.77 15.89 9.79
C GLY A 171 5.93 16.51 9.02
N GLN A 172 6.97 16.97 9.71
CA GLN A 172 8.18 17.48 9.06
C GLN A 172 8.96 16.38 8.33
N VAL A 173 9.11 15.20 8.94
CA VAL A 173 9.79 14.05 8.31
C VAL A 173 9.00 13.58 7.09
N ILE A 174 7.67 13.47 7.19
CA ILE A 174 6.78 13.11 6.08
C ILE A 174 6.89 14.14 4.94
N GLN A 175 6.83 15.44 5.24
CA GLN A 175 6.94 16.50 4.23
C GLN A 175 8.31 16.48 3.53
N ASP A 176 9.38 16.24 4.26
CA ASP A 176 10.73 16.18 3.69
C ASP A 176 10.93 14.86 2.88
N THR A 177 10.22 13.79 3.22
CA THR A 177 10.18 12.57 2.40
C THR A 177 9.44 12.83 1.07
N VAL A 178 8.35 13.60 1.08
CA VAL A 178 7.70 14.07 -0.16
C VAL A 178 8.68 14.89 -1.00
N ALA A 179 9.49 15.75 -0.38
CA ALA A 179 10.51 16.54 -1.09
C ALA A 179 11.56 15.65 -1.79
N THR A 180 11.90 14.49 -1.21
CA THR A 180 12.77 13.50 -1.88
C THR A 180 12.18 13.05 -3.22
N PHE A 181 10.93 12.67 -3.24
CA PHE A 181 10.27 12.24 -4.49
C PHE A 181 10.06 13.38 -5.47
N ALA A 182 9.69 14.56 -4.98
CA ALA A 182 9.53 15.74 -5.81
C ALA A 182 10.86 16.16 -6.50
N ASN A 183 11.98 16.06 -5.77
CA ASN A 183 13.31 16.34 -6.33
C ASN A 183 13.79 15.22 -7.25
N GLY A 184 13.52 13.96 -6.86
CA GLY A 184 14.02 12.77 -7.54
C GLY A 184 13.25 12.36 -8.80
N GLN A 185 12.11 13.00 -9.09
CA GLN A 185 11.32 12.71 -10.29
C GLN A 185 12.11 13.05 -11.56
N THR A 186 12.11 12.15 -12.53
CA THR A 186 12.82 12.33 -13.79
C THR A 186 12.26 13.51 -14.58
N ARG A 187 13.11 14.47 -14.94
CA ARG A 187 12.77 15.68 -15.69
C ARG A 187 13.11 15.52 -17.17
N ALA A 188 12.58 16.43 -18.00
CA ALA A 188 12.88 16.44 -19.42
C ALA A 188 14.38 16.69 -19.73
N ASP A 189 15.08 17.46 -18.89
CA ASP A 189 16.49 17.85 -19.08
C ASP A 189 17.50 16.81 -18.55
N ASN A 190 17.06 15.85 -17.69
CA ASN A 190 17.90 14.77 -17.18
C ASN A 190 17.44 13.37 -17.56
N ALA A 191 16.38 13.25 -18.35
CA ALA A 191 15.85 11.96 -18.79
C ALA A 191 16.89 11.19 -19.63
N ALA A 192 17.18 9.95 -19.23
CA ALA A 192 18.12 9.08 -19.94
C ALA A 192 17.63 8.71 -21.36
N TRP A 193 16.30 8.75 -21.57
CA TRP A 193 15.64 8.66 -22.89
C TRP A 193 14.35 9.49 -22.85
N PRO A 194 13.81 9.94 -24.01
CA PRO A 194 12.68 10.88 -24.05
C PRO A 194 11.43 10.42 -23.28
N GLY A 195 11.15 9.13 -23.26
CA GLY A 195 10.00 8.55 -22.54
C GLY A 195 10.21 8.40 -21.03
N ALA A 196 11.41 8.60 -20.50
CA ALA A 196 11.66 8.45 -19.06
C ALA A 196 11.10 9.61 -18.23
N ARG A 197 10.71 10.73 -18.84
CA ARG A 197 10.21 11.91 -18.13
C ARG A 197 8.99 11.60 -17.29
N GLY A 198 8.98 12.08 -16.04
CA GLY A 198 7.83 12.11 -15.15
C GLY A 198 7.75 10.94 -14.16
N GLY A 199 8.49 9.85 -14.40
CA GLY A 199 8.52 8.72 -13.47
C GLY A 199 9.73 8.73 -12.54
N TRP A 200 10.00 7.57 -11.96
CA TRP A 200 11.13 7.29 -11.08
C TRP A 200 11.70 5.91 -11.36
N ARG A 201 12.96 5.71 -11.03
CA ARG A 201 13.60 4.42 -10.96
C ARG A 201 14.22 4.23 -9.56
N TYR A 202 15.15 3.30 -9.42
CA TYR A 202 15.62 2.78 -8.13
C TYR A 202 16.18 3.82 -7.17
N TYR A 203 16.87 4.84 -7.66
CA TYR A 203 17.38 5.92 -6.83
C TYR A 203 16.81 7.28 -7.28
N PRO A 204 16.36 8.13 -6.33
CA PRO A 204 15.78 9.43 -6.69
C PRO A 204 16.76 10.30 -7.47
N GLY A 205 16.35 10.74 -8.68
CA GLY A 205 17.15 11.66 -9.50
C GLY A 205 18.13 11.01 -10.47
N ASP A 206 18.08 9.68 -10.64
CA ASP A 206 18.94 8.96 -11.60
C ASP A 206 18.60 9.23 -13.08
N GLY A 207 17.55 9.99 -13.36
CA GLY A 207 17.12 10.35 -14.71
C GLY A 207 16.46 9.22 -15.49
N GLN A 208 16.13 8.14 -14.83
CA GLN A 208 15.46 6.98 -15.39
C GLN A 208 14.07 6.79 -14.78
N SER A 209 13.23 6.00 -15.48
CA SER A 209 11.90 5.61 -14.98
C SER A 209 11.57 4.19 -15.37
N ASP A 210 10.84 3.47 -14.52
CA ASP A 210 10.28 2.18 -14.85
C ASP A 210 8.90 1.94 -14.19
N GLY A 211 8.08 1.10 -14.81
CA GLY A 211 6.70 0.85 -14.42
C GLY A 211 6.59 0.11 -13.08
N SER A 212 7.63 -0.60 -12.65
CA SER A 212 7.62 -1.26 -11.36
C SER A 212 7.88 -0.29 -10.21
N THR A 213 8.72 0.72 -10.46
CA THR A 213 9.16 1.67 -9.41
C THR A 213 8.22 2.85 -9.26
N ALA A 214 7.71 3.41 -10.37
CA ALA A 214 6.97 4.68 -10.37
C ALA A 214 5.70 4.68 -9.49
N GLN A 215 5.12 3.52 -9.21
CA GLN A 215 3.97 3.40 -8.32
C GLN A 215 4.27 3.71 -6.84
N TRP A 216 5.51 3.48 -6.38
CA TRP A 216 5.85 3.61 -4.96
C TRP A 216 5.92 5.05 -4.47
N PRO A 217 6.54 6.00 -5.22
CA PRO A 217 6.36 7.41 -4.93
C PRO A 217 4.90 7.86 -4.98
N ALA A 218 4.12 7.37 -5.94
CA ALA A 218 2.72 7.74 -6.07
C ALA A 218 1.89 7.31 -4.86
N ILE A 219 1.96 6.03 -4.43
CA ILE A 219 1.24 5.56 -3.25
C ILE A 219 1.75 6.23 -1.97
N GLY A 220 3.07 6.41 -1.84
CA GLY A 220 3.65 7.12 -0.70
C GLY A 220 3.10 8.54 -0.55
N MET A 221 3.03 9.28 -1.65
CA MET A 221 2.51 10.65 -1.65
C MET A 221 0.98 10.72 -1.53
N LEU A 222 0.23 9.69 -1.98
CA LEU A 222 -1.21 9.58 -1.68
C LEU A 222 -1.45 9.56 -0.18
N PHE A 223 -0.77 8.70 0.55
CA PHE A 223 -0.88 8.65 2.01
C PHE A 223 -0.36 9.94 2.67
N ALA A 224 0.75 10.49 2.19
CA ALA A 224 1.33 11.69 2.76
C ALA A 224 0.43 12.92 2.64
N GLN A 225 -0.25 13.10 1.49
CA GLN A 225 -1.13 14.26 1.30
C GLN A 225 -2.39 14.22 2.18
N ALA A 226 -2.79 13.05 2.69
CA ALA A 226 -3.85 12.92 3.67
C ALA A 226 -3.42 13.36 5.10
N VAL A 227 -2.12 13.57 5.34
CA VAL A 227 -1.61 14.04 6.62
C VAL A 227 -1.78 15.55 6.74
N PRO A 228 -2.45 16.07 7.79
CA PRO A 228 -2.65 17.50 7.98
C PRO A 228 -1.34 18.28 7.95
N GLY A 229 -1.27 19.29 7.07
CA GLY A 229 -0.11 20.17 6.92
C GLY A 229 0.96 19.66 5.96
N VAL A 230 0.80 18.48 5.36
CA VAL A 230 1.68 17.97 4.31
C VAL A 230 1.14 18.35 2.93
N THR A 231 2.03 18.77 2.04
CA THR A 231 1.68 19.22 0.68
C THR A 231 2.54 18.50 -0.35
N VAL A 232 1.89 17.97 -1.38
CA VAL A 232 2.57 17.46 -2.57
C VAL A 232 2.57 18.55 -3.64
N PRO A 233 3.76 18.93 -4.20
CA PRO A 233 3.82 19.94 -5.25
C PRO A 233 3.03 19.54 -6.50
N ALA A 234 2.23 20.43 -7.05
CA ALA A 234 1.38 20.16 -8.21
C ALA A 234 2.18 19.69 -9.45
N PHE A 235 3.41 20.17 -9.61
CA PHE A 235 4.24 19.75 -10.74
C PHE A 235 4.55 18.24 -10.73
N VAL A 236 4.62 17.61 -9.55
CA VAL A 236 4.87 16.15 -9.44
C VAL A 236 3.77 15.36 -10.13
N LYS A 237 2.52 15.73 -9.88
CA LYS A 237 1.35 15.10 -10.52
C LYS A 237 1.32 15.38 -12.03
N ASN A 238 1.63 16.61 -12.42
CA ASN A 238 1.64 17.01 -13.84
C ASN A 238 2.73 16.30 -14.65
N GLU A 239 3.94 16.17 -14.09
CA GLU A 239 5.04 15.45 -14.73
C GLU A 239 4.76 13.95 -14.82
N LEU A 240 4.17 13.35 -13.77
CA LEU A 240 3.86 11.92 -13.74
C LEU A 240 2.93 11.50 -14.88
N ARG A 241 2.01 12.36 -15.30
CA ARG A 241 1.13 12.10 -16.46
C ARG A 241 1.91 11.79 -17.73
N SER A 242 3.04 12.48 -17.94
CA SER A 242 3.88 12.22 -19.13
C SER A 242 4.48 10.80 -19.12
N TRP A 243 4.81 10.29 -17.94
CA TRP A 243 5.26 8.91 -17.78
C TRP A 243 4.12 7.91 -18.01
N MET A 244 2.94 8.17 -17.43
CA MET A 244 1.77 7.30 -17.56
C MET A 244 1.37 7.12 -19.02
N ASP A 245 1.29 8.22 -19.78
CA ASP A 245 0.99 8.23 -21.21
C ASP A 245 2.02 7.44 -22.03
N TYR A 246 3.29 7.55 -21.68
CA TYR A 246 4.36 6.84 -22.39
C TYR A 246 4.35 5.34 -22.12
N ILE A 247 4.17 4.90 -20.86
CA ILE A 247 4.51 3.54 -20.43
C ILE A 247 3.41 2.51 -20.71
N GLN A 248 2.17 2.94 -20.94
CA GLN A 248 1.08 2.04 -21.24
C GLN A 248 1.19 1.45 -22.64
N ASN A 249 1.02 0.14 -22.75
CA ASN A 249 0.94 -0.60 -24.00
C ASN A 249 -0.47 -0.43 -24.61
N PRO A 250 -0.62 -0.45 -25.95
CA PRO A 250 -1.95 -0.41 -26.57
C PRO A 250 -2.93 -1.52 -26.16
N ASN A 251 -2.44 -2.60 -25.55
CA ASN A 251 -3.31 -3.64 -24.96
C ASN A 251 -3.83 -3.30 -23.55
N GLY A 252 -3.51 -2.12 -23.03
CA GLY A 252 -3.88 -1.62 -21.72
C GLY A 252 -2.90 -1.96 -20.60
N GLY A 253 -2.01 -2.92 -20.78
CA GLY A 253 -1.00 -3.30 -19.80
C GLY A 253 0.16 -2.30 -19.73
N VAL A 254 0.98 -2.41 -18.69
CA VAL A 254 2.10 -1.50 -18.44
C VAL A 254 3.44 -2.21 -18.56
N GLY A 255 4.35 -1.58 -19.32
CA GLY A 255 5.69 -2.08 -19.53
C GLY A 255 6.67 -1.75 -18.39
N TYR A 256 7.92 -2.16 -18.55
CA TYR A 256 8.97 -1.90 -17.58
C TYR A 256 9.60 -0.50 -17.81
N ASP A 257 10.46 -0.35 -18.82
CA ASP A 257 11.11 0.90 -19.22
C ASP A 257 10.61 1.42 -20.58
N SER A 258 9.83 0.60 -21.26
CA SER A 258 9.13 0.95 -22.47
C SER A 258 7.76 0.25 -22.51
N PRO A 259 6.81 0.75 -23.32
CA PRO A 259 5.45 0.21 -23.37
C PRO A 259 5.37 -1.28 -23.72
N THR A 260 6.39 -1.82 -24.38
CA THR A 260 6.42 -3.21 -24.86
C THR A 260 7.32 -4.13 -24.05
N SER A 261 8.08 -3.59 -23.11
CA SER A 261 9.05 -4.33 -22.31
C SER A 261 8.38 -4.94 -21.08
N LEU A 262 8.41 -6.27 -20.95
CA LEU A 262 7.97 -6.99 -19.74
C LEU A 262 6.60 -6.52 -19.20
N VAL A 263 5.61 -6.39 -20.09
CA VAL A 263 4.24 -5.97 -19.73
C VAL A 263 3.61 -7.00 -18.80
N ASN A 264 3.14 -6.57 -17.62
CA ASN A 264 2.52 -7.50 -16.66
C ASN A 264 1.51 -6.84 -15.70
N GLU A 265 0.89 -7.67 -14.87
CA GLU A 265 -0.20 -7.33 -13.97
C GLU A 265 0.24 -6.35 -12.88
N SER A 266 1.42 -6.55 -12.29
CA SER A 266 1.89 -5.74 -11.16
C SER A 266 2.14 -4.28 -11.55
N LYS A 267 2.74 -4.04 -12.72
CA LYS A 267 2.98 -2.68 -13.24
C LYS A 267 1.67 -2.02 -13.67
N THR A 268 0.73 -2.82 -14.19
CA THR A 268 -0.59 -2.33 -14.58
C THR A 268 -1.41 -1.90 -13.37
N GLY A 269 -1.37 -2.66 -12.26
CA GLY A 269 -1.92 -2.21 -10.98
C GLY A 269 -1.28 -0.90 -10.49
N GLY A 270 0.04 -0.77 -10.69
CA GLY A 270 0.77 0.45 -10.38
C GLY A 270 0.33 1.68 -11.18
N LEU A 271 -0.09 1.51 -12.44
CA LEU A 271 -0.66 2.62 -13.22
C LEU A 271 -1.97 3.13 -12.62
N LEU A 272 -2.82 2.24 -12.13
CA LEU A 272 -4.07 2.62 -11.45
C LEU A 272 -3.80 3.45 -10.18
N VAL A 273 -2.76 3.11 -9.42
CA VAL A 273 -2.31 3.95 -8.29
C VAL A 273 -1.89 5.34 -8.75
N GLN A 274 -1.19 5.43 -9.88
CA GLN A 274 -0.74 6.70 -10.44
C GLN A 274 -1.93 7.52 -10.95
N THR A 275 -2.97 6.89 -11.53
CA THR A 275 -4.21 7.57 -11.91
C THR A 275 -4.92 8.17 -10.69
N ALA A 276 -5.07 7.41 -9.61
CA ALA A 276 -5.64 7.90 -8.36
C ALA A 276 -4.82 9.07 -7.78
N PHE A 277 -3.50 8.95 -7.75
CA PHE A 277 -2.62 9.99 -7.22
C PHE A 277 -2.67 11.28 -8.03
N THR A 278 -2.72 11.20 -9.35
CA THR A 278 -2.76 12.39 -10.22
C THR A 278 -4.13 13.07 -10.23
N GLY A 279 -5.17 12.41 -9.69
CA GLY A 279 -6.56 12.87 -9.77
C GLY A 279 -7.04 12.98 -11.22
N TYR A 280 -6.44 12.21 -12.11
CA TYR A 280 -6.69 12.31 -13.52
C TYR A 280 -7.82 11.35 -13.92
N ALA A 281 -9.02 11.85 -13.84
CA ALA A 281 -10.24 11.21 -14.36
C ALA A 281 -10.63 11.93 -15.67
N GLY A 282 -10.02 11.48 -16.78
CA GLY A 282 -10.62 11.63 -18.07
C GLY A 282 -10.59 12.98 -18.78
N SER A 283 -9.56 13.23 -19.56
CA SER A 283 -9.74 13.90 -20.85
C SER A 283 -9.34 12.94 -21.98
N VAL A 284 -10.19 12.87 -23.01
CA VAL A 284 -10.11 11.93 -24.14
C VAL A 284 -8.85 12.10 -25.00
N SER A 285 -7.88 12.92 -24.60
CA SER A 285 -6.75 13.28 -25.44
C SER A 285 -5.49 13.76 -24.71
N GLY A 286 -5.34 13.41 -23.44
CA GLY A 286 -4.16 13.79 -22.66
C GLY A 286 -3.54 12.60 -21.91
N PRO A 287 -2.28 12.73 -21.46
CA PRO A 287 -1.61 11.71 -20.66
C PRO A 287 -2.45 11.32 -19.41
N GLY A 288 -2.62 10.02 -19.15
CA GLY A 288 -3.35 9.50 -18.01
C GLY A 288 -4.85 9.78 -18.06
N ASP A 289 -5.46 9.77 -19.23
CA ASP A 289 -6.89 9.94 -19.43
C ASP A 289 -7.70 8.69 -18.99
N ASP A 290 -9.05 8.75 -19.08
CA ASP A 290 -9.90 7.60 -18.71
C ASP A 290 -9.61 6.35 -19.54
N SER A 291 -9.04 6.49 -20.74
CA SER A 291 -8.66 5.35 -21.56
C SER A 291 -7.50 4.59 -20.93
N ASP A 292 -6.55 5.27 -20.28
CA ASP A 292 -5.43 4.63 -19.59
C ASP A 292 -5.94 3.78 -18.43
N ARG A 293 -6.84 4.32 -17.61
CA ARG A 293 -7.49 3.59 -16.52
C ARG A 293 -8.35 2.44 -17.04
N ALA A 294 -9.22 2.69 -17.99
CA ALA A 294 -10.10 1.68 -18.57
C ALA A 294 -9.30 0.56 -19.25
N GLY A 295 -8.25 0.90 -19.99
CA GLY A 295 -7.33 -0.06 -20.60
C GLY A 295 -6.62 -0.93 -19.57
N ALA A 296 -6.12 -0.33 -18.50
CA ALA A 296 -5.47 -1.04 -17.40
C ALA A 296 -6.43 -2.03 -16.70
N ILE A 297 -7.65 -1.60 -16.40
CA ILE A 297 -8.68 -2.47 -15.79
C ILE A 297 -9.05 -3.62 -16.73
N ALA A 298 -9.23 -3.34 -18.02
CA ALA A 298 -9.53 -4.37 -19.02
C ALA A 298 -8.39 -5.41 -19.14
N PHE A 299 -7.13 -4.95 -19.12
CA PHE A 299 -5.96 -5.83 -19.12
C PHE A 299 -5.93 -6.71 -17.87
N LEU A 300 -6.15 -6.14 -16.70
CA LEU A 300 -6.21 -6.89 -15.44
C LEU A 300 -7.37 -7.88 -15.42
N ASN A 301 -8.57 -7.48 -15.89
CA ASN A 301 -9.72 -8.38 -15.96
C ASN A 301 -9.44 -9.58 -16.88
N ALA A 302 -8.84 -9.36 -18.04
CA ALA A 302 -8.51 -10.43 -18.98
C ALA A 302 -7.47 -11.43 -18.42
N ARG A 303 -6.62 -11.00 -17.50
CA ARG A 303 -5.53 -11.77 -16.91
C ARG A 303 -5.72 -12.05 -15.42
N TRP A 304 -6.91 -11.79 -14.90
CA TRP A 304 -7.21 -11.85 -13.47
C TRP A 304 -6.82 -13.19 -12.83
N THR A 305 -7.16 -14.29 -13.50
CA THR A 305 -6.93 -15.65 -12.98
C THR A 305 -5.51 -16.18 -13.18
N ASN A 306 -4.60 -15.39 -13.76
CA ASN A 306 -3.22 -15.82 -13.96
C ASN A 306 -2.53 -16.03 -12.61
N ALA A 307 -1.92 -17.20 -12.44
CA ALA A 307 -1.05 -17.47 -11.31
C ALA A 307 0.35 -16.89 -11.54
N ALA A 308 1.06 -16.61 -10.46
CA ALA A 308 2.47 -16.25 -10.49
C ALA A 308 3.31 -17.27 -11.27
N ASN A 309 4.25 -16.78 -12.09
CA ASN A 309 5.16 -17.62 -12.86
C ASN A 309 6.61 -17.09 -12.77
N SER A 310 7.57 -17.86 -13.30
CA SER A 310 8.99 -17.52 -13.20
C SER A 310 9.44 -16.29 -13.99
N THR A 311 8.54 -15.66 -14.75
CA THR A 311 8.84 -14.48 -15.58
C THR A 311 8.30 -13.18 -15.00
N TRP A 312 7.96 -13.16 -13.71
CA TRP A 312 7.41 -12.02 -12.99
C TRP A 312 5.98 -11.62 -13.41
N ASP A 313 5.33 -12.45 -14.21
CA ASP A 313 3.93 -12.29 -14.59
C ASP A 313 3.02 -12.99 -13.58
N GLY A 314 1.75 -12.65 -13.65
CA GLY A 314 0.69 -13.27 -12.90
C GLY A 314 0.21 -12.40 -11.74
N ASN A 315 -0.88 -12.87 -11.16
CA ASN A 315 -1.62 -12.20 -10.10
C ASN A 315 -1.59 -13.06 -8.82
N PHE A 316 -2.38 -14.11 -8.78
CA PHE A 316 -2.51 -14.95 -7.60
C PHE A 316 -1.19 -15.70 -7.26
N GLY A 317 -0.79 -15.63 -5.98
CA GLY A 317 0.48 -16.17 -5.52
C GLY A 317 1.69 -15.29 -5.76
N HIS A 318 1.48 -14.07 -6.26
CA HIS A 318 2.50 -13.05 -6.44
C HIS A 318 2.21 -11.85 -5.52
N PRO A 319 2.72 -11.81 -4.28
CA PRO A 319 2.34 -10.79 -3.29
C PRO A 319 2.52 -9.36 -3.78
N TYR A 320 3.59 -9.09 -4.54
CA TYR A 320 3.82 -7.78 -5.13
C TYR A 320 2.74 -7.41 -6.16
N ALA A 321 2.34 -8.34 -7.03
CA ALA A 321 1.30 -8.09 -8.02
C ALA A 321 -0.06 -7.90 -7.33
N MET A 322 -0.42 -8.81 -6.42
CA MET A 322 -1.69 -8.72 -5.67
C MET A 322 -1.80 -7.39 -4.92
N TRP A 323 -0.73 -6.96 -4.24
CA TRP A 323 -0.73 -5.68 -3.53
C TRP A 323 -0.78 -4.48 -4.47
N SER A 324 -0.04 -4.49 -5.59
CA SER A 324 -0.10 -3.44 -6.60
C SER A 324 -1.49 -3.30 -7.22
N ILE A 325 -2.11 -4.42 -7.58
CA ILE A 325 -3.47 -4.47 -8.15
C ILE A 325 -4.49 -4.02 -7.12
N TYR A 326 -4.37 -4.53 -5.87
CA TYR A 326 -5.25 -4.14 -4.78
C TYR A 326 -5.26 -2.62 -4.59
N LYS A 327 -4.09 -2.00 -4.41
CA LYS A 327 -3.98 -0.55 -4.28
C LYS A 327 -4.62 0.20 -5.44
N GLY A 328 -4.35 -0.27 -6.65
CA GLY A 328 -4.86 0.35 -7.86
C GLY A 328 -6.37 0.26 -8.00
N LEU A 329 -6.95 -0.91 -7.80
CA LEU A 329 -8.40 -1.12 -7.90
C LEU A 329 -9.15 -0.44 -6.76
N GLU A 330 -8.65 -0.58 -5.51
CA GLU A 330 -9.29 0.02 -4.35
C GLU A 330 -9.40 1.54 -4.50
N SER A 331 -8.30 2.20 -4.90
CA SER A 331 -8.26 3.66 -5.06
C SER A 331 -8.94 4.21 -6.33
N THR A 332 -9.37 3.35 -7.26
CA THR A 332 -9.98 3.79 -8.53
C THR A 332 -11.43 3.35 -8.72
N ILE A 333 -11.76 2.11 -8.39
CA ILE A 333 -13.11 1.56 -8.54
C ILE A 333 -13.74 1.12 -7.21
N GLY A 334 -12.96 1.16 -6.13
CA GLY A 334 -13.38 0.70 -4.81
C GLY A 334 -13.51 -0.83 -4.71
N LEU A 335 -13.72 -1.33 -3.50
CA LEU A 335 -13.83 -2.77 -3.24
C LEU A 335 -15.01 -3.42 -3.97
N SER A 336 -16.09 -2.68 -4.18
CA SER A 336 -17.32 -3.14 -4.85
C SER A 336 -17.33 -2.94 -6.36
N GLY A 337 -16.23 -2.48 -6.96
CA GLY A 337 -16.13 -2.26 -8.40
C GLY A 337 -16.46 -3.52 -9.21
N ALA A 338 -17.31 -3.38 -10.22
CA ALA A 338 -17.83 -4.48 -11.03
C ALA A 338 -17.01 -4.72 -12.32
N GLU A 339 -16.00 -3.91 -12.56
CA GLU A 339 -15.19 -3.92 -13.79
C GLU A 339 -14.32 -5.19 -13.90
N ILE A 340 -13.97 -5.79 -12.77
CA ILE A 340 -13.35 -7.12 -12.73
C ILE A 340 -14.48 -8.15 -12.58
N SER A 341 -14.60 -9.01 -13.56
CA SER A 341 -15.65 -10.05 -13.64
C SER A 341 -15.13 -11.45 -13.96
N ASN A 342 -13.87 -11.55 -14.35
CA ASN A 342 -13.22 -12.81 -14.72
C ASN A 342 -12.55 -13.44 -13.49
N PHE A 343 -13.37 -13.85 -12.51
CA PHE A 343 -12.92 -14.30 -11.21
C PHE A 343 -12.20 -15.66 -11.23
N LEU A 344 -11.29 -15.87 -10.25
CA LEU A 344 -10.60 -17.14 -10.05
C LEU A 344 -11.57 -18.26 -9.63
N TYR A 345 -12.50 -17.94 -8.74
CA TYR A 345 -13.44 -18.91 -8.22
C TYR A 345 -14.65 -19.10 -9.14
N ALA A 346 -15.05 -20.36 -9.36
CA ALA A 346 -16.22 -20.70 -10.17
C ALA A 346 -17.51 -20.17 -9.52
N PRO A 347 -18.59 -19.88 -10.31
CA PRO A 347 -19.83 -19.33 -9.75
C PRO A 347 -20.45 -20.16 -8.62
N ALA A 348 -20.30 -21.48 -8.64
CA ALA A 348 -20.80 -22.37 -7.59
C ALA A 348 -20.05 -22.21 -6.25
N ALA A 349 -18.84 -21.67 -6.27
CA ALA A 349 -18.04 -21.39 -5.07
C ALA A 349 -18.21 -19.96 -4.55
N ARG A 350 -18.95 -19.10 -5.25
CA ARG A 350 -19.15 -17.67 -4.92
C ARG A 350 -20.37 -17.46 -4.03
N ILE A 351 -20.55 -18.32 -3.05
CA ILE A 351 -21.69 -18.24 -2.13
C ILE A 351 -21.25 -17.43 -0.91
N LYS A 352 -21.94 -16.32 -0.68
CA LYS A 352 -21.74 -15.47 0.51
C LYS A 352 -22.73 -15.87 1.60
N ASP A 353 -22.33 -15.65 2.86
CA ASP A 353 -23.19 -15.87 4.03
C ASP A 353 -24.41 -14.95 4.00
N ASP A 354 -24.23 -13.70 3.56
CA ASP A 354 -25.33 -12.75 3.32
C ASP A 354 -25.66 -12.74 1.83
N PRO A 355 -26.91 -13.10 1.44
CA PRO A 355 -27.36 -13.05 0.05
C PRO A 355 -27.34 -11.65 -0.57
N ALA A 356 -27.29 -10.59 0.23
CA ALA A 356 -27.16 -9.20 -0.24
C ALA A 356 -25.72 -8.85 -0.66
N ASP A 357 -24.74 -9.62 -0.21
CA ASP A 357 -23.33 -9.42 -0.57
C ASP A 357 -23.06 -9.96 -1.98
N VAL A 358 -22.57 -9.10 -2.83
CA VAL A 358 -22.20 -9.44 -4.21
C VAL A 358 -20.73 -9.84 -4.26
N TRP A 359 -20.45 -10.97 -4.91
CA TRP A 359 -19.07 -11.38 -5.18
C TRP A 359 -18.38 -10.35 -6.08
N ASN A 360 -17.22 -9.91 -5.66
CA ASN A 360 -16.41 -8.93 -6.37
C ASN A 360 -14.92 -9.34 -6.36
N TRP A 361 -14.06 -8.53 -6.93
CA TRP A 361 -12.63 -8.81 -7.04
C TRP A 361 -11.93 -8.91 -5.66
N TRP A 362 -12.38 -8.15 -4.66
CA TRP A 362 -11.81 -8.23 -3.32
C TRP A 362 -12.22 -9.52 -2.60
N GLU A 363 -13.43 -10.01 -2.81
CA GLU A 363 -13.87 -11.31 -2.31
C GLU A 363 -13.06 -12.45 -2.93
N ASP A 364 -12.74 -12.34 -4.22
CA ASP A 364 -11.91 -13.31 -4.92
C ASP A 364 -10.48 -13.37 -4.31
N TYR A 365 -9.88 -12.23 -4.00
CA TYR A 365 -8.63 -12.16 -3.26
C TYR A 365 -8.76 -12.68 -1.83
N SER A 366 -9.82 -12.30 -1.12
CA SER A 366 -10.03 -12.70 0.26
C SER A 366 -10.15 -14.21 0.42
N GLN A 367 -10.94 -14.84 -0.48
CA GLN A 367 -11.06 -16.30 -0.50
C GLN A 367 -9.71 -16.98 -0.74
N TYR A 368 -8.95 -16.51 -1.71
CA TYR A 368 -7.62 -17.04 -2.00
C TYR A 368 -6.68 -16.92 -0.80
N LEU A 369 -6.65 -15.77 -0.17
CA LEU A 369 -5.75 -15.52 0.96
C LEU A 369 -6.12 -16.30 2.21
N VAL A 370 -7.41 -16.51 2.47
CA VAL A 370 -7.88 -17.37 3.59
C VAL A 370 -7.51 -18.82 3.33
N GLU A 371 -7.67 -19.32 2.09
CA GLU A 371 -7.36 -20.71 1.73
C GLU A 371 -5.85 -21.03 1.69
N THR A 372 -5.02 -20.03 1.39
CA THR A 372 -3.57 -20.22 1.21
C THR A 372 -2.74 -19.81 2.41
N GLN A 373 -3.39 -19.38 3.52
CA GLN A 373 -2.67 -19.08 4.75
C GLN A 373 -2.07 -20.35 5.35
N ASN A 374 -0.80 -20.28 5.73
CA ASN A 374 -0.10 -21.36 6.42
C ASN A 374 -0.62 -21.53 7.86
N ALA A 375 -0.47 -22.73 8.41
CA ALA A 375 -0.95 -23.05 9.76
C ALA A 375 -0.30 -22.19 10.87
N ASP A 376 0.85 -21.59 10.62
CA ASP A 376 1.53 -20.67 11.54
C ASP A 376 1.04 -19.21 11.43
N GLY A 377 0.13 -18.91 10.49
CA GLY A 377 -0.40 -17.58 10.21
C GLY A 377 0.36 -16.82 9.10
N SER A 378 1.44 -17.35 8.57
CA SER A 378 2.17 -16.74 7.45
C SER A 378 1.51 -17.04 6.10
N TRP A 379 2.09 -16.50 5.04
CA TRP A 379 1.81 -16.89 3.65
C TRP A 379 3.11 -17.14 2.92
N ASP A 380 3.04 -17.99 1.91
CA ASP A 380 4.15 -18.18 0.99
C ASP A 380 4.42 -16.90 0.22
N GLY A 381 5.70 -16.63 -0.02
CA GLY A 381 6.14 -15.50 -0.79
C GLY A 381 6.46 -15.87 -2.23
N TYR A 382 6.89 -14.87 -2.98
CA TYR A 382 7.37 -15.00 -4.34
C TYR A 382 8.67 -14.22 -4.52
N SER A 383 9.76 -14.88 -4.90
CA SER A 383 11.07 -14.26 -5.15
C SER A 383 11.56 -13.40 -3.98
N TYR A 384 11.69 -12.08 -4.13
CA TYR A 384 12.12 -11.13 -3.09
C TYR A 384 11.02 -10.78 -2.08
N TRP A 385 9.77 -10.93 -2.47
CA TRP A 385 8.60 -10.57 -1.63
C TRP A 385 8.15 -11.77 -0.81
N THR A 386 8.88 -12.02 0.28
CA THR A 386 8.72 -13.18 1.16
C THR A 386 8.54 -12.74 2.61
N GLY A 387 8.23 -13.69 3.49
CA GLY A 387 8.20 -13.48 4.93
C GLY A 387 7.27 -12.33 5.35
N ALA A 388 7.80 -11.39 6.12
CA ALA A 388 7.01 -10.30 6.69
C ALA A 388 6.37 -9.40 5.64
N MET A 389 7.03 -9.17 4.51
CA MET A 389 6.48 -8.35 3.43
C MET A 389 5.25 -9.01 2.79
N ALA A 390 5.35 -10.29 2.43
CA ALA A 390 4.21 -11.02 1.87
C ALA A 390 3.05 -11.10 2.86
N ALA A 391 3.32 -11.47 4.11
CA ALA A 391 2.30 -11.54 5.16
C ALA A 391 1.61 -10.19 5.37
N SER A 392 2.37 -9.11 5.45
CA SER A 392 1.84 -7.76 5.67
C SER A 392 0.93 -7.29 4.53
N TRP A 393 1.32 -7.51 3.28
CA TRP A 393 0.49 -7.14 2.14
C TRP A 393 -0.79 -7.96 2.08
N ASN A 394 -0.71 -9.26 2.36
CA ASN A 394 -1.89 -10.13 2.42
C ASN A 394 -2.85 -9.74 3.55
N ILE A 395 -2.33 -9.37 4.73
CA ILE A 395 -3.11 -8.80 5.82
C ILE A 395 -3.80 -7.52 5.38
N ASN A 396 -3.08 -6.60 4.72
CA ASN A 396 -3.65 -5.33 4.26
C ASN A 396 -4.75 -5.53 3.20
N ILE A 397 -4.63 -6.53 2.32
CA ILE A 397 -5.68 -6.89 1.36
C ILE A 397 -6.91 -7.44 2.09
N LEU A 398 -6.74 -8.40 3.00
CA LEU A 398 -7.82 -8.98 3.79
C LEU A 398 -8.50 -7.94 4.67
N ASN A 399 -7.72 -7.02 5.22
CA ASN A 399 -8.19 -5.93 6.09
C ASN A 399 -8.93 -4.83 5.33
N ALA A 400 -9.05 -4.93 4.02
CA ALA A 400 -9.58 -3.85 3.20
C ALA A 400 -8.93 -2.50 3.57
N THR A 401 -7.58 -2.46 3.58
CA THR A 401 -6.80 -1.27 3.90
C THR A 401 -7.21 -0.13 2.99
N GLU A 402 -7.68 0.95 3.57
CA GLU A 402 -8.11 2.14 2.84
C GLU A 402 -6.92 2.85 2.20
N ILE A 403 -6.98 3.04 0.89
CA ILE A 403 -5.98 3.78 0.13
C ILE A 403 -6.56 5.17 -0.16
N PRO A 404 -5.91 6.26 0.28
CA PRO A 404 -6.39 7.60 -0.03
C PRO A 404 -6.53 7.79 -1.55
N ASP A 405 -7.70 8.21 -2.01
CA ASP A 405 -8.01 8.39 -3.44
C ASP A 405 -7.56 9.74 -4.01
N GLY A 406 -6.87 10.54 -3.20
CA GLY A 406 -6.45 11.89 -3.56
C GLY A 406 -7.55 12.95 -3.49
N SER A 407 -8.81 12.56 -3.27
CA SER A 407 -9.95 13.49 -3.08
C SER A 407 -10.09 13.93 -1.62
N ASP A 408 -9.52 13.18 -0.69
CA ASP A 408 -9.59 13.44 0.75
C ASP A 408 -8.75 14.64 1.21
N VAL A 409 -8.03 15.30 0.31
CA VAL A 409 -7.32 16.54 0.62
C VAL A 409 -8.33 17.68 0.66
N PRO A 410 -8.67 18.24 1.84
CA PRO A 410 -9.54 19.41 1.88
C PRO A 410 -8.91 20.50 1.02
N GLU A 411 -9.61 20.95 -0.01
CA GLU A 411 -9.21 22.11 -0.78
C GLU A 411 -8.86 23.24 0.20
N PRO A 412 -7.74 23.96 0.01
CA PRO A 412 -7.35 25.06 0.92
C PRO A 412 -8.49 26.05 1.19
N GLY A 413 -9.42 26.21 0.23
CA GLY A 413 -10.64 27.01 0.38
C GLY A 413 -11.65 26.41 1.34
N THR A 414 -11.76 25.09 1.43
CA THR A 414 -12.70 24.39 2.32
C THR A 414 -12.28 24.54 3.78
N LEU A 415 -10.99 24.46 4.07
CA LEU A 415 -10.44 24.72 5.41
C LEU A 415 -10.62 26.19 5.83
N ALA A 416 -10.43 27.13 4.90
CA ALA A 416 -10.68 28.55 5.15
C ALA A 416 -12.17 28.84 5.39
N LEU A 417 -13.08 28.20 4.67
CA LEU A 417 -14.54 28.32 4.86
C LEU A 417 -14.99 27.67 6.17
N LEU A 418 -14.42 26.53 6.56
CA LEU A 418 -14.69 25.87 7.84
C LEU A 418 -14.23 26.74 9.01
N ALA A 419 -13.03 27.33 8.92
CA ALA A 419 -12.50 28.26 9.91
C ALA A 419 -13.35 29.54 10.00
N ALA A 420 -13.76 30.11 8.86
CA ALA A 420 -14.65 31.28 8.81
C ALA A 420 -16.04 30.95 9.35
N GLY A 421 -16.60 29.78 9.05
CA GLY A 421 -17.86 29.27 9.58
C GLY A 421 -17.87 29.13 11.09
N LEU A 422 -16.78 28.53 11.65
CA LEU A 422 -16.61 28.37 13.08
C LEU A 422 -16.40 29.72 13.80
N ALA A 423 -15.66 30.64 13.19
CA ALA A 423 -15.51 32.02 13.70
C ALA A 423 -16.84 32.79 13.67
N GLY A 424 -17.65 32.60 12.62
CA GLY A 424 -18.98 33.19 12.49
C GLY A 424 -19.96 32.69 13.56
N LEU A 425 -19.95 31.39 13.85
CA LEU A 425 -20.79 30.79 14.91
C LEU A 425 -20.35 31.24 16.32
N GLY A 426 -19.05 31.47 16.53
CA GLY A 426 -18.51 32.03 17.78
C GLY A 426 -18.98 33.49 18.02
N SER A 427 -19.16 34.30 16.97
CA SER A 427 -19.61 35.68 17.05
C SER A 427 -21.11 35.82 17.34
N LEU A 428 -21.93 34.86 16.91
CA LEU A 428 -23.39 34.87 17.18
C LEU A 428 -23.73 34.55 18.65
N ARG A 429 -22.82 33.90 19.40
CA ARG A 429 -23.01 33.64 20.83
C ARG A 429 -22.69 34.79 21.78
N ARG A 430 -22.25 35.96 21.27
CA ARG A 430 -21.86 37.12 22.09
C ARG A 430 -22.84 38.33 21.89
N ARG A 431 -24.13 38.11 21.77
CA ARG A 431 -25.10 39.20 21.98
C ARG A 431 -25.58 39.13 23.43
N PRO A 432 -25.19 40.09 24.28
CA PRO A 432 -25.82 40.22 25.59
C PRO A 432 -27.26 40.69 25.42
N ALA A 433 -28.15 40.20 26.30
CA ALA A 433 -29.51 40.63 26.44
C ALA A 433 -29.57 42.06 27.03
#